data_114b912b89b052c5086e72d0c4550655
#
_entry.id   114b912b89b052c5086e72d0c4550655
#
_cell.length_a   1.000
_cell.length_b   1.000
_cell.length_c   1.000
_cell.angle_alpha   90.00
_cell.angle_beta   90.00
_cell.angle_gamma   90.00
#
_symmetry.space_group_name_H-M   'P 1'
#
loop_
_entity.id
_entity.type
_entity.pdbx_description
1 polymer ?
#
loop_
_entity_poly.entity_id
_entity_poly.type
_entity_poly.pdbx_seq_one_letter_code
_entity_poly.pdbx_strand_id
1 'polypeptide(L)'
;MKFGELELYILSDGTHTEDGGGMFEYFPKDIWANYIVEGKTPYNPDEHNNISMAANCLFIKHPEGKVLVETGVHDKTRNYVKYHNIVKKPSLMESMNSAGIKPSDVDIVINSHLNPDHIGWNTVFVNGKFKPAFENAKYVTQKREFKTAVDPGFELKNDYLSVETDVVPLEESGNLELINGEKEVLPGIFIVPTPGHTRGHQSVIIKAEPWQKTMLYAADMAAMVMNQEKPRCKMAFDVLGREKCWMTKKELLYDKASENGWFTYFYHETSFSIGIINKITNAKGEIEYKVRKVENIQR
;
A
#
# COMPACT_ATOMS: atom_id res chain seq x y z
N MET A 1 4.43 -7.89 15.91
CA MET A 1 5.09 -6.87 16.76
C MET A 1 4.04 -6.12 17.57
N LYS A 2 4.36 -5.60 18.75
CA LYS A 2 3.43 -4.79 19.55
C LYS A 2 3.48 -3.31 19.16
N PHE A 3 2.31 -2.69 19.04
CA PHE A 3 2.14 -1.28 18.74
C PHE A 3 1.05 -0.71 19.67
N GLY A 4 1.43 -0.28 20.87
CA GLY A 4 0.49 -0.04 21.95
C GLY A 4 -0.27 -1.32 22.31
N GLU A 5 -1.59 -1.23 22.38
CA GLU A 5 -2.48 -2.38 22.61
C GLU A 5 -2.63 -3.28 21.37
N LEU A 6 -2.22 -2.82 20.19
CA LEU A 6 -2.36 -3.56 18.94
C LEU A 6 -1.21 -4.56 18.74
N GLU A 7 -1.50 -5.65 18.01
CA GLU A 7 -0.49 -6.54 17.45
C GLU A 7 -0.46 -6.39 15.92
N LEU A 8 0.70 -6.02 15.38
CA LEU A 8 0.89 -5.84 13.96
C LEU A 8 1.70 -7.01 13.38
N TYR A 9 1.28 -7.50 12.21
CA TYR A 9 1.97 -8.55 11.45
C TYR A 9 2.20 -8.05 10.04
N ILE A 10 3.47 -8.02 9.61
CA ILE A 10 3.84 -7.75 8.22
C ILE A 10 3.71 -9.08 7.47
N LEU A 11 2.81 -9.13 6.53
CA LEU A 11 2.53 -10.32 5.71
C LEU A 11 2.98 -10.05 4.28
N SER A 12 3.94 -10.81 3.80
CA SER A 12 4.44 -10.67 2.43
C SER A 12 3.58 -11.49 1.45
N ASP A 13 3.27 -10.93 0.29
CA ASP A 13 2.81 -11.68 -0.88
C ASP A 13 3.92 -11.74 -1.97
N GLY A 14 5.18 -11.77 -1.54
CA GLY A 14 6.32 -11.86 -2.43
C GLY A 14 6.72 -10.52 -3.04
N THR A 15 7.20 -10.59 -4.28
CA THR A 15 7.64 -9.42 -5.05
C THR A 15 7.13 -9.49 -6.49
N HIS A 16 7.04 -8.34 -7.13
CA HIS A 16 6.80 -8.18 -8.55
C HIS A 16 7.73 -7.10 -9.12
N THR A 17 7.68 -6.86 -10.41
CA THR A 17 8.51 -5.84 -11.05
C THR A 17 7.67 -4.77 -11.71
N GLU A 18 8.18 -3.53 -11.67
CA GLU A 18 7.63 -2.37 -12.36
C GLU A 18 8.73 -1.56 -13.05
N ASP A 19 8.37 -0.79 -14.06
CA ASP A 19 9.31 0.12 -14.72
C ASP A 19 9.80 1.19 -13.74
N GLY A 20 11.11 1.23 -13.49
CA GLY A 20 11.71 2.16 -12.54
C GLY A 20 11.55 3.63 -12.96
N GLY A 21 11.50 3.91 -14.26
CA GLY A 21 11.20 5.25 -14.76
C GLY A 21 9.76 5.65 -14.47
N GLY A 22 8.82 4.70 -14.51
CA GLY A 22 7.44 4.88 -14.11
C GLY A 22 7.27 5.16 -12.63
N MET A 23 8.04 4.46 -11.78
CA MET A 23 7.99 4.62 -10.32
C MET A 23 8.58 5.94 -9.82
N PHE A 24 9.56 6.50 -10.54
CA PHE A 24 10.28 7.71 -10.13
C PHE A 24 10.25 8.81 -11.20
N GLU A 25 9.08 9.07 -11.76
CA GLU A 25 8.88 10.09 -12.79
C GLU A 25 9.55 11.41 -12.41
N TYR A 26 10.17 12.07 -13.36
CA TYR A 26 10.99 13.29 -13.29
C TYR A 26 12.39 13.15 -12.69
N PHE A 27 12.75 11.98 -12.18
CA PHE A 27 14.13 11.76 -11.76
C PHE A 27 14.90 11.00 -12.84
N PRO A 28 16.09 11.48 -13.25
CA PRO A 28 16.96 10.75 -14.17
C PRO A 28 17.32 9.37 -13.62
N LYS A 29 17.50 8.40 -14.53
CA LYS A 29 17.79 6.99 -14.16
C LYS A 29 19.02 6.86 -13.26
N ASP A 30 20.07 7.64 -13.52
CA ASP A 30 21.28 7.66 -12.71
C ASP A 30 21.05 8.10 -11.26
N ILE A 31 20.00 8.90 -11.00
CA ILE A 31 19.60 9.33 -9.66
C ILE A 31 18.85 8.22 -8.93
N TRP A 32 17.77 7.68 -9.52
CA TRP A 32 16.95 6.71 -8.81
C TRP A 32 17.57 5.30 -8.76
N ALA A 33 18.27 4.85 -9.81
CA ALA A 33 18.93 3.56 -9.84
C ALA A 33 20.08 3.44 -8.82
N ASN A 34 20.73 4.56 -8.51
CA ASN A 34 21.81 4.64 -7.52
C ASN A 34 21.33 5.18 -6.16
N TYR A 35 20.02 5.31 -5.95
CA TYR A 35 19.49 5.80 -4.68
C TYR A 35 19.81 4.83 -3.56
N ILE A 36 20.36 5.35 -2.46
CA ILE A 36 20.84 4.53 -1.34
C ILE A 36 19.76 4.48 -0.25
N VAL A 37 19.33 3.26 0.08
CA VAL A 37 18.45 2.95 1.20
C VAL A 37 19.17 1.92 2.09
N GLU A 38 19.43 2.25 3.34
CA GLU A 38 20.14 1.39 4.29
C GLU A 38 21.47 0.82 3.73
N GLY A 39 22.23 1.66 3.02
CA GLY A 39 23.53 1.29 2.44
C GLY A 39 23.46 0.40 1.19
N LYS A 40 22.28 0.20 0.63
CA LYS A 40 22.04 -0.59 -0.60
C LYS A 40 21.41 0.27 -1.67
N THR A 41 21.42 -0.21 -2.91
CA THR A 41 20.73 0.39 -4.06
C THR A 41 19.53 -0.48 -4.47
N PRO A 42 18.41 -0.46 -3.70
CA PRO A 42 17.30 -1.40 -3.92
C PRO A 42 16.59 -1.20 -5.26
N TYR A 43 16.75 -0.02 -5.87
CA TYR A 43 16.11 0.32 -7.15
C TYR A 43 17.02 0.11 -8.35
N ASN A 44 18.11 -0.67 -8.20
CA ASN A 44 18.95 -1.03 -9.33
C ASN A 44 18.14 -1.88 -10.32
N PRO A 45 17.92 -1.38 -11.57
CA PRO A 45 17.01 -2.03 -12.50
C PRO A 45 17.65 -3.21 -13.22
N ASP A 46 16.80 -4.10 -13.73
CA ASP A 46 17.18 -5.14 -14.68
C ASP A 46 17.45 -4.55 -16.10
N GLU A 47 17.74 -5.45 -17.08
CA GLU A 47 17.99 -5.08 -18.47
C GLU A 47 16.77 -4.43 -19.18
N HIS A 48 15.57 -4.64 -18.65
CA HIS A 48 14.30 -4.09 -19.14
C HIS A 48 13.86 -2.82 -18.40
N ASN A 49 14.73 -2.26 -17.57
CA ASN A 49 14.47 -1.08 -16.72
C ASN A 49 13.50 -1.35 -15.55
N ASN A 50 13.20 -2.60 -15.25
CA ASN A 50 12.32 -2.94 -14.14
C ASN A 50 13.08 -2.97 -12.81
N ILE A 51 12.41 -2.50 -11.77
CA ILE A 51 12.84 -2.62 -10.37
C ILE A 51 11.96 -3.63 -9.63
N SER A 52 12.52 -4.23 -8.58
CA SER A 52 11.76 -5.13 -7.72
C SER A 52 10.94 -4.35 -6.70
N MET A 53 9.67 -4.71 -6.55
CA MET A 53 8.74 -4.15 -5.59
C MET A 53 8.21 -5.26 -4.67
N ALA A 54 8.07 -4.98 -3.39
CA ALA A 54 7.44 -5.89 -2.43
C ALA A 54 5.92 -5.72 -2.46
N ALA A 55 5.20 -6.73 -1.96
CA ALA A 55 3.79 -6.64 -1.59
C ALA A 55 3.67 -6.92 -0.08
N ASN A 56 3.88 -5.89 0.73
CA ASN A 56 3.87 -5.96 2.19
C ASN A 56 2.48 -5.62 2.74
N CYS A 57 1.61 -6.61 2.87
CA CYS A 57 0.30 -6.44 3.52
C CYS A 57 0.46 -6.27 5.03
N LEU A 58 -0.45 -5.54 5.66
CA LEU A 58 -0.43 -5.32 7.10
C LEU A 58 -1.67 -5.94 7.77
N PHE A 59 -1.46 -6.93 8.63
CA PHE A 59 -2.52 -7.45 9.48
C PHE A 59 -2.43 -6.82 10.87
N ILE A 60 -3.57 -6.33 11.36
CA ILE A 60 -3.73 -5.67 12.64
C ILE A 60 -4.67 -6.49 13.50
N LYS A 61 -4.17 -7.02 14.60
CA LYS A 61 -4.99 -7.62 15.64
C LYS A 61 -5.34 -6.55 16.67
N HIS A 62 -6.57 -6.08 16.59
CA HIS A 62 -7.17 -5.09 17.48
C HIS A 62 -8.05 -5.80 18.51
N PRO A 63 -8.26 -5.25 19.73
CA PRO A 63 -9.16 -5.84 20.73
C PRO A 63 -10.60 -6.09 20.23
N GLU A 64 -11.10 -5.24 19.34
CA GLU A 64 -12.48 -5.29 18.83
C GLU A 64 -12.61 -5.95 17.44
N GLY A 65 -11.53 -6.40 16.81
CA GLY A 65 -11.57 -7.03 15.50
C GLY A 65 -10.20 -7.18 14.84
N LYS A 66 -10.14 -7.82 13.71
CA LYS A 66 -8.92 -8.09 12.96
C LYS A 66 -9.01 -7.47 11.57
N VAL A 67 -8.05 -6.62 11.26
CA VAL A 67 -8.01 -5.85 10.01
C VAL A 67 -6.84 -6.32 9.16
N LEU A 68 -7.08 -6.54 7.88
CA LEU A 68 -6.04 -6.73 6.87
C LEU A 68 -6.02 -5.50 5.94
N VAL A 69 -4.88 -4.85 5.82
CA VAL A 69 -4.68 -3.75 4.87
C VAL A 69 -3.93 -4.30 3.67
N GLU A 70 -4.52 -4.22 2.51
CA GLU A 70 -4.14 -4.83 1.23
C GLU A 70 -4.16 -6.37 1.22
N THR A 71 -4.29 -6.91 0.01
CA THR A 71 -4.35 -8.37 -0.20
C THR A 71 -3.33 -8.87 -1.23
N GLY A 72 -2.33 -8.10 -1.55
CA GLY A 72 -1.20 -8.56 -2.38
C GLY A 72 -1.49 -8.63 -3.87
N VAL A 73 -0.55 -9.28 -4.58
CA VAL A 73 -0.43 -9.33 -6.05
C VAL A 73 -1.05 -10.62 -6.52
N HIS A 74 -1.73 -11.35 -6.53
CA HIS A 74 -2.08 -12.68 -7.04
C HIS A 74 -1.80 -12.85 -8.56
N ASP A 75 -1.59 -14.11 -8.99
CA ASP A 75 -1.32 -14.47 -10.39
C ASP A 75 -2.58 -14.84 -11.21
N LYS A 76 -3.77 -14.50 -10.73
CA LYS A 76 -5.04 -14.81 -11.41
C LYS A 76 -5.17 -14.09 -12.76
N THR A 77 -4.68 -12.87 -12.83
CA THR A 77 -4.80 -12.04 -14.02
C THR A 77 -3.63 -12.31 -14.97
N ARG A 78 -3.84 -13.17 -15.95
CA ARG A 78 -2.81 -13.59 -16.91
C ARG A 78 -2.11 -12.42 -17.62
N ASN A 79 -2.85 -11.36 -17.92
CA ASN A 79 -2.28 -10.17 -18.57
C ASN A 79 -1.33 -9.44 -17.64
N TYR A 80 -1.66 -9.32 -16.34
CA TYR A 80 -0.78 -8.73 -15.35
C TYR A 80 0.49 -9.56 -15.18
N VAL A 81 0.37 -10.87 -14.97
CA VAL A 81 1.49 -11.80 -14.83
C VAL A 81 2.46 -11.76 -16.00
N LYS A 82 1.96 -11.52 -17.22
CA LYS A 82 2.79 -11.47 -18.43
C LYS A 82 3.78 -10.30 -18.44
N TYR A 83 3.41 -9.17 -17.83
CA TYR A 83 4.21 -7.95 -17.85
C TYR A 83 5.01 -7.73 -16.56
N HIS A 84 4.60 -8.38 -15.47
CA HIS A 84 5.21 -8.23 -14.15
C HIS A 84 5.80 -9.57 -13.71
N ASN A 85 7.08 -9.61 -13.47
CA ASN A 85 7.77 -10.81 -13.01
C ASN A 85 7.42 -11.09 -11.54
N ILE A 86 6.33 -11.83 -11.31
CA ILE A 86 5.80 -12.10 -9.99
C ILE A 86 6.54 -13.25 -9.33
N VAL A 87 7.21 -12.98 -8.23
CA VAL A 87 7.88 -13.96 -7.38
C VAL A 87 7.09 -14.10 -6.08
N LYS A 88 6.27 -15.14 -5.97
CA LYS A 88 5.44 -15.42 -4.81
C LYS A 88 6.13 -16.39 -3.85
N LYS A 89 7.04 -15.91 -3.08
CA LYS A 89 7.63 -16.67 -1.97
C LYS A 89 8.05 -15.73 -0.85
N PRO A 90 7.28 -15.73 0.25
CA PRO A 90 6.01 -16.44 0.46
C PRO A 90 4.84 -15.78 -0.24
N SER A 91 3.76 -16.50 -0.51
CA SER A 91 2.45 -15.92 -0.83
C SER A 91 1.79 -15.35 0.43
N LEU A 92 0.78 -14.47 0.26
CA LEU A 92 0.02 -13.93 1.40
C LEU A 92 -0.55 -15.05 2.28
N MET A 93 -1.10 -16.10 1.68
CA MET A 93 -1.69 -17.23 2.41
C MET A 93 -0.63 -18.04 3.19
N GLU A 94 0.56 -18.22 2.63
CA GLU A 94 1.68 -18.85 3.33
C GLU A 94 2.20 -17.97 4.48
N SER A 95 2.28 -16.65 4.27
CA SER A 95 2.65 -15.69 5.31
C SER A 95 1.63 -15.69 6.47
N MET A 96 0.33 -15.68 6.17
CA MET A 96 -0.74 -15.79 7.16
C MET A 96 -0.64 -17.10 7.95
N ASN A 97 -0.50 -18.23 7.25
CA ASN A 97 -0.38 -19.54 7.88
C ASN A 97 0.85 -19.61 8.81
N SER A 98 1.99 -19.07 8.38
CA SER A 98 3.21 -19.00 9.19
C SER A 98 3.06 -18.14 10.45
N ALA A 99 2.18 -17.12 10.39
CA ALA A 99 1.83 -16.29 11.53
C ALA A 99 0.70 -16.88 12.40
N GLY A 100 0.15 -18.04 12.04
CA GLY A 100 -0.99 -18.66 12.72
C GLY A 100 -2.32 -17.92 12.49
N ILE A 101 -2.44 -17.18 11.41
CA ILE A 101 -3.61 -16.40 11.02
C ILE A 101 -4.37 -17.15 9.91
N LYS A 102 -5.66 -17.35 10.08
CA LYS A 102 -6.54 -17.96 9.07
C LYS A 102 -7.27 -16.88 8.27
N PRO A 103 -7.62 -17.11 6.99
CA PRO A 103 -8.47 -16.18 6.24
C PRO A 103 -9.80 -15.89 6.94
N SER A 104 -10.40 -16.87 7.60
CA SER A 104 -11.64 -16.71 8.39
C SER A 104 -11.48 -15.85 9.66
N ASP A 105 -10.25 -15.53 10.05
CA ASP A 105 -9.98 -14.65 11.18
C ASP A 105 -10.10 -13.17 10.83
N VAL A 106 -10.13 -12.80 9.54
CA VAL A 106 -10.19 -11.41 9.09
C VAL A 106 -11.62 -10.90 9.14
N ASP A 107 -11.83 -9.79 9.86
CA ASP A 107 -13.14 -9.14 10.00
C ASP A 107 -13.31 -7.98 9.00
N ILE A 108 -12.21 -7.29 8.69
CA ILE A 108 -12.19 -6.14 7.79
C ILE A 108 -10.97 -6.25 6.86
N VAL A 109 -11.19 -6.10 5.56
CA VAL A 109 -10.15 -5.84 4.56
C VAL A 109 -10.23 -4.39 4.14
N ILE A 110 -9.13 -3.66 4.17
CA ILE A 110 -9.04 -2.29 3.66
C ILE A 110 -8.20 -2.32 2.39
N ASN A 111 -8.79 -2.00 1.24
CA ASN A 111 -8.04 -1.77 0.01
C ASN A 111 -7.80 -0.27 -0.15
N SER A 112 -6.54 0.14 -0.26
CA SER A 112 -6.18 1.55 -0.47
C SER A 112 -6.72 2.06 -1.80
N HIS A 113 -6.64 1.23 -2.82
CA HIS A 113 -7.19 1.41 -4.15
C HIS A 113 -7.37 0.03 -4.82
N LEU A 114 -7.78 -0.01 -6.08
CA LEU A 114 -8.19 -1.26 -6.73
C LEU A 114 -7.28 -1.67 -7.90
N ASN A 115 -5.98 -1.32 -7.84
CA ASN A 115 -4.99 -1.87 -8.77
C ASN A 115 -4.69 -3.34 -8.46
N PRO A 116 -4.33 -4.15 -9.47
CA PRO A 116 -4.21 -5.61 -9.34
C PRO A 116 -3.21 -6.09 -8.29
N ASP A 117 -2.17 -5.32 -8.03
CA ASP A 117 -1.12 -5.64 -7.07
C ASP A 117 -1.48 -5.33 -5.61
N HIS A 118 -2.65 -4.74 -5.37
CA HIS A 118 -3.18 -4.45 -4.03
C HIS A 118 -4.37 -5.33 -3.66
N ILE A 119 -5.09 -5.88 -4.64
CA ILE A 119 -6.34 -6.60 -4.44
C ILE A 119 -6.29 -8.08 -4.84
N GLY A 120 -5.11 -8.59 -5.14
CA GLY A 120 -4.93 -9.90 -5.75
C GLY A 120 -5.56 -11.08 -5.00
N TRP A 121 -5.55 -11.08 -3.68
CA TRP A 121 -6.24 -12.09 -2.86
C TRP A 121 -7.59 -11.62 -2.31
N ASN A 122 -8.21 -10.61 -2.89
CA ASN A 122 -9.58 -10.27 -2.52
C ASN A 122 -10.53 -11.45 -2.74
N THR A 123 -10.27 -12.25 -3.77
CA THR A 123 -11.05 -13.44 -4.10
C THR A 123 -10.18 -14.66 -4.35
N VAL A 124 -10.79 -15.83 -4.26
CA VAL A 124 -10.24 -17.12 -4.67
C VAL A 124 -11.19 -17.82 -5.63
N PHE A 125 -10.63 -18.60 -6.56
CA PHE A 125 -11.43 -19.37 -7.52
C PHE A 125 -11.77 -20.74 -6.94
N VAL A 126 -13.04 -20.97 -6.63
CA VAL A 126 -13.54 -22.22 -6.02
C VAL A 126 -14.79 -22.69 -6.74
N ASN A 127 -14.79 -23.96 -7.18
CA ASN A 127 -15.93 -24.59 -7.86
C ASN A 127 -16.47 -23.79 -9.06
N GLY A 128 -15.56 -23.25 -9.87
CA GLY A 128 -15.91 -22.54 -11.10
C GLY A 128 -16.34 -21.07 -10.90
N LYS A 129 -16.21 -20.52 -9.69
CA LYS A 129 -16.57 -19.13 -9.37
C LYS A 129 -15.52 -18.45 -8.50
N PHE A 130 -15.39 -17.15 -8.66
CA PHE A 130 -14.65 -16.30 -7.72
C PHE A 130 -15.50 -16.02 -6.49
N LYS A 131 -14.92 -16.16 -5.30
CA LYS A 131 -15.54 -15.92 -4.01
C LYS A 131 -14.60 -15.11 -3.12
N PRO A 132 -15.11 -14.33 -2.15
CA PRO A 132 -14.28 -13.67 -1.16
C PRO A 132 -13.27 -14.62 -0.53
N ALA A 133 -11.99 -14.28 -0.53
CA ALA A 133 -10.95 -15.09 0.12
C ALA A 133 -11.04 -15.00 1.64
N PHE A 134 -11.52 -13.88 2.14
CA PHE A 134 -11.79 -13.61 3.57
C PHE A 134 -13.30 -13.54 3.74
N GLU A 135 -13.93 -14.72 3.88
CA GLU A 135 -15.38 -14.90 3.79
C GLU A 135 -16.19 -14.12 4.86
N ASN A 136 -15.57 -13.92 6.05
CA ASN A 136 -16.18 -13.19 7.15
C ASN A 136 -15.96 -11.67 7.07
N ALA A 137 -15.06 -11.20 6.18
CA ALA A 137 -14.63 -9.82 6.13
C ALA A 137 -15.59 -8.90 5.36
N LYS A 138 -15.68 -7.64 5.82
CA LYS A 138 -16.11 -6.52 4.98
C LYS A 138 -14.91 -5.91 4.28
N TYR A 139 -15.00 -5.77 2.96
CA TYR A 139 -13.97 -5.14 2.15
C TYR A 139 -14.33 -3.67 1.95
N VAL A 140 -13.46 -2.79 2.45
CA VAL A 140 -13.74 -1.34 2.52
C VAL A 140 -12.90 -0.59 1.50
N THR A 141 -13.54 0.13 0.60
CA THR A 141 -12.91 1.04 -0.36
C THR A 141 -13.76 2.29 -0.59
N GLN A 142 -13.16 3.33 -1.20
CA GLN A 142 -13.91 4.53 -1.54
C GLN A 142 -14.90 4.27 -2.69
N LYS A 143 -16.11 4.80 -2.55
CA LYS A 143 -17.13 4.74 -3.62
C LYS A 143 -16.64 5.31 -4.95
N ARG A 144 -15.78 6.34 -4.88
CA ARG A 144 -15.18 6.94 -6.07
C ARG A 144 -14.20 5.98 -6.76
N GLU A 145 -13.43 5.22 -5.96
CA GLU A 145 -12.50 4.21 -6.47
C GLU A 145 -13.26 3.10 -7.19
N PHE A 146 -14.26 2.51 -6.53
CA PHE A 146 -15.11 1.48 -7.12
C PHE A 146 -15.74 1.94 -8.44
N LYS A 147 -16.31 3.15 -8.48
CA LYS A 147 -16.90 3.69 -9.70
C LYS A 147 -15.90 3.84 -10.84
N THR A 148 -14.67 4.26 -10.52
CA THR A 148 -13.61 4.36 -11.53
C THR A 148 -13.18 2.97 -12.00
N ALA A 149 -13.05 2.02 -11.08
CA ALA A 149 -12.59 0.67 -11.37
C ALA A 149 -13.55 -0.13 -12.27
N VAL A 150 -14.85 -0.02 -12.05
CA VAL A 150 -15.87 -0.71 -12.89
C VAL A 150 -16.15 -0.03 -14.23
N ASP A 151 -15.80 1.25 -14.36
CA ASP A 151 -15.90 2.00 -15.63
C ASP A 151 -14.68 2.93 -15.79
N PRO A 152 -13.48 2.36 -16.02
CA PRO A 152 -12.23 3.10 -16.00
C PRO A 152 -12.01 3.98 -17.23
N GLY A 153 -12.83 3.81 -18.28
CA GLY A 153 -12.56 4.39 -19.59
C GLY A 153 -11.33 3.77 -20.25
N PHE A 154 -10.98 4.27 -21.44
CA PHE A 154 -9.87 3.70 -22.21
C PHE A 154 -8.49 3.89 -21.57
N GLU A 155 -8.26 5.05 -20.97
CA GLU A 155 -6.94 5.45 -20.43
C GLU A 155 -6.52 4.63 -19.19
N LEU A 156 -7.50 4.27 -18.34
CA LEU A 156 -7.23 3.57 -17.07
C LEU A 156 -7.54 2.07 -17.11
N LYS A 157 -7.87 1.53 -18.27
CA LYS A 157 -8.29 0.12 -18.39
C LYS A 157 -7.23 -0.86 -17.90
N ASN A 158 -5.97 -0.53 -18.08
CA ASN A 158 -4.85 -1.40 -17.65
C ASN A 158 -4.61 -1.37 -16.14
N ASP A 159 -5.01 -0.30 -15.47
CA ASP A 159 -4.84 -0.15 -14.02
C ASP A 159 -5.88 -0.98 -13.25
N TYR A 160 -6.97 -1.39 -13.92
CA TYR A 160 -8.10 -2.10 -13.30
C TYR A 160 -8.37 -3.48 -13.93
N LEU A 161 -7.33 -4.17 -14.39
CA LEU A 161 -7.43 -5.45 -15.13
C LEU A 161 -8.10 -6.59 -14.37
N SER A 162 -8.08 -6.56 -13.05
CA SER A 162 -8.58 -7.65 -12.21
C SER A 162 -9.94 -7.36 -11.54
N VAL A 163 -10.58 -6.24 -11.85
CA VAL A 163 -11.84 -5.82 -11.20
C VAL A 163 -12.95 -6.86 -11.33
N GLU A 164 -13.11 -7.45 -12.50
CA GLU A 164 -14.11 -8.51 -12.74
C GLU A 164 -13.89 -9.77 -11.90
N THR A 165 -12.67 -10.05 -11.51
CA THR A 165 -12.32 -11.22 -10.72
C THR A 165 -12.17 -10.93 -9.24
N ASP A 166 -11.73 -9.72 -8.88
CA ASP A 166 -11.32 -9.38 -7.52
C ASP A 166 -12.23 -8.38 -6.79
N VAL A 167 -13.13 -7.72 -7.50
CA VAL A 167 -14.02 -6.70 -6.91
C VAL A 167 -15.50 -7.01 -7.13
N VAL A 168 -15.90 -7.31 -8.37
CA VAL A 168 -17.31 -7.63 -8.70
C VAL A 168 -17.87 -8.76 -7.83
N PRO A 169 -17.15 -9.88 -7.59
CA PRO A 169 -17.67 -10.94 -6.72
C PRO A 169 -17.85 -10.52 -5.26
N LEU A 170 -17.14 -9.49 -4.78
CA LEU A 170 -17.33 -8.94 -3.44
C LEU A 170 -18.63 -8.13 -3.34
N GLU A 171 -18.98 -7.40 -4.39
CA GLU A 171 -20.26 -6.68 -4.49
C GLU A 171 -21.41 -7.67 -4.55
N GLU A 172 -21.34 -8.68 -5.43
CA GLU A 172 -22.35 -9.73 -5.59
C GLU A 172 -22.60 -10.54 -4.30
N SER A 173 -21.55 -10.79 -3.52
CA SER A 173 -21.64 -11.52 -2.23
C SER A 173 -22.10 -10.66 -1.06
N GLY A 174 -22.17 -9.33 -1.25
CA GLY A 174 -22.50 -8.37 -0.19
C GLY A 174 -21.37 -8.14 0.82
N ASN A 175 -20.14 -8.55 0.49
CA ASN A 175 -18.96 -8.30 1.34
C ASN A 175 -18.36 -6.91 1.12
N LEU A 176 -18.64 -6.23 -0.03
CA LEU A 176 -18.09 -4.92 -0.34
C LEU A 176 -18.81 -3.82 0.44
N GLU A 177 -18.03 -2.96 1.09
CA GLU A 177 -18.50 -1.74 1.75
C GLU A 177 -17.90 -0.51 1.06
N LEU A 178 -18.76 0.30 0.47
CA LEU A 178 -18.38 1.53 -0.21
C LEU A 178 -18.54 2.73 0.70
N ILE A 179 -17.43 3.39 1.04
CA ILE A 179 -17.42 4.59 1.86
C ILE A 179 -17.24 5.86 1.02
N ASN A 180 -17.55 7.01 1.60
CA ASN A 180 -17.34 8.30 0.96
C ASN A 180 -16.70 9.27 1.97
N GLY A 181 -15.41 9.52 1.83
CA GLY A 181 -14.63 10.34 2.74
C GLY A 181 -13.93 9.54 3.85
N GLU A 182 -13.68 10.19 4.97
CA GLU A 182 -13.03 9.58 6.13
C GLU A 182 -13.96 8.61 6.87
N LYS A 183 -13.40 7.55 7.43
CA LYS A 183 -14.13 6.60 8.29
C LYS A 183 -13.20 6.01 9.34
N GLU A 184 -13.64 5.99 10.58
CA GLU A 184 -13.09 5.12 11.61
C GLU A 184 -13.73 3.74 11.51
N VAL A 185 -12.93 2.70 11.22
CA VAL A 185 -13.42 1.33 11.01
C VAL A 185 -13.38 0.49 12.28
N LEU A 186 -12.42 0.75 13.14
CA LEU A 186 -12.31 0.31 14.54
C LEU A 186 -11.71 1.47 15.34
N PRO A 187 -11.89 1.51 16.68
CA PRO A 187 -11.29 2.57 17.50
C PRO A 187 -9.80 2.77 17.20
N GLY A 188 -9.40 3.97 16.79
CA GLY A 188 -8.02 4.28 16.43
C GLY A 188 -7.58 3.88 15.01
N ILE A 189 -8.40 3.18 14.22
CA ILE A 189 -8.07 2.84 12.83
C ILE A 189 -8.94 3.67 11.86
N PHE A 190 -8.31 4.65 11.22
CA PHE A 190 -8.97 5.62 10.35
C PHE A 190 -8.57 5.41 8.89
N ILE A 191 -9.57 5.37 8.02
CA ILE A 191 -9.39 5.50 6.58
C ILE A 191 -9.48 6.98 6.23
N VAL A 192 -8.50 7.50 5.48
CA VAL A 192 -8.48 8.90 5.02
C VAL A 192 -8.29 8.95 3.50
N PRO A 193 -9.11 9.70 2.76
CA PRO A 193 -8.92 9.87 1.32
C PRO A 193 -7.59 10.54 1.00
N THR A 194 -6.83 9.92 0.11
CA THR A 194 -5.54 10.45 -0.37
C THR A 194 -5.47 10.40 -1.90
N PRO A 195 -6.39 11.09 -2.59
CA PRO A 195 -6.44 11.04 -4.05
C PRO A 195 -5.16 11.59 -4.67
N GLY A 196 -4.68 10.89 -5.70
CA GLY A 196 -3.44 11.22 -6.39
C GLY A 196 -3.07 10.11 -7.35
N HIS A 197 -2.57 9.02 -6.83
CA HIS A 197 -2.27 7.80 -7.58
C HIS A 197 -3.53 7.28 -8.30
N THR A 198 -4.61 7.04 -7.57
CA THR A 198 -5.93 6.92 -8.17
C THR A 198 -6.87 8.03 -7.70
N ARG A 199 -8.03 8.16 -8.35
CA ARG A 199 -9.03 9.18 -8.01
C ARG A 199 -9.68 8.94 -6.66
N GLY A 200 -9.78 7.69 -6.24
CA GLY A 200 -10.38 7.27 -4.98
C GLY A 200 -9.40 6.63 -4.01
N HIS A 201 -8.09 6.80 -4.21
CA HIS A 201 -7.07 6.30 -3.30
C HIS A 201 -7.30 6.76 -1.86
N GLN A 202 -7.05 5.87 -0.90
CA GLN A 202 -7.13 6.12 0.54
C GLN A 202 -5.91 5.55 1.26
N SER A 203 -5.50 6.23 2.32
CA SER A 203 -4.47 5.76 3.26
C SER A 203 -5.10 5.36 4.59
N VAL A 204 -4.35 4.66 5.44
CA VAL A 204 -4.83 4.26 6.77
C VAL A 204 -3.96 4.92 7.84
N ILE A 205 -4.61 5.58 8.82
CA ILE A 205 -3.95 6.09 10.02
C ILE A 205 -4.32 5.16 11.17
N ILE A 206 -3.29 4.61 11.82
CA ILE A 206 -3.41 3.67 12.93
C ILE A 206 -2.89 4.37 14.17
N LYS A 207 -3.76 4.63 15.15
CA LYS A 207 -3.42 5.20 16.46
C LYS A 207 -3.53 4.13 17.52
N ALA A 208 -2.54 4.00 18.37
CA ALA A 208 -2.48 3.00 19.43
C ALA A 208 -2.27 3.63 20.80
N GLU A 209 -3.11 3.24 21.75
CA GLU A 209 -3.02 3.63 23.13
C GLU A 209 -2.13 2.63 23.92
N PRO A 210 -1.62 2.97 25.11
CA PRO A 210 -1.65 4.29 25.77
C PRO A 210 -0.50 5.22 25.33
N TRP A 211 0.38 4.75 24.42
CA TRP A 211 1.65 5.41 24.09
C TRP A 211 1.52 6.50 23.03
N GLN A 212 0.29 6.84 22.62
CA GLN A 212 0.00 7.84 21.56
C GLN A 212 0.83 7.61 20.28
N LYS A 213 1.10 6.35 19.98
CA LYS A 213 1.81 5.99 18.75
C LYS A 213 0.86 6.10 17.56
N THR A 214 1.35 6.71 16.50
CA THR A 214 0.61 6.81 15.24
C THR A 214 1.43 6.24 14.11
N MET A 215 0.79 5.46 13.22
CA MET A 215 1.37 4.95 11.99
C MET A 215 0.53 5.39 10.80
N LEU A 216 1.18 5.88 9.76
CA LEU A 216 0.58 6.16 8.46
C LEU A 216 0.91 5.01 7.50
N TYR A 217 -0.10 4.24 7.11
CA TYR A 217 -0.02 3.35 5.97
C TYR A 217 -0.30 4.17 4.71
N ALA A 218 0.76 4.60 4.04
CA ALA A 218 0.66 5.54 2.94
C ALA A 218 0.15 4.91 1.64
N ALA A 219 0.36 3.61 1.46
CA ALA A 219 0.16 2.90 0.20
C ALA A 219 0.80 3.66 -0.98
N ASP A 220 0.13 3.78 -2.10
CA ASP A 220 0.68 4.40 -3.31
C ASP A 220 0.55 5.93 -3.37
N MET A 221 0.09 6.54 -2.27
CA MET A 221 0.37 7.97 -2.08
C MET A 221 1.89 8.23 -2.07
N ALA A 222 2.68 7.29 -1.52
CA ALA A 222 4.14 7.34 -1.47
C ALA A 222 4.71 5.94 -1.24
N ALA A 223 4.77 5.15 -2.29
CA ALA A 223 4.95 3.70 -2.29
C ALA A 223 6.28 3.20 -1.70
N MET A 224 7.38 3.94 -1.93
CA MET A 224 8.75 3.54 -1.58
C MET A 224 9.49 4.67 -0.86
N VAL A 225 10.66 4.37 -0.29
CA VAL A 225 11.46 5.35 0.48
C VAL A 225 11.75 6.60 -0.33
N MET A 226 12.20 6.47 -1.57
CA MET A 226 12.50 7.63 -2.41
C MET A 226 11.25 8.48 -2.69
N ASN A 227 10.06 7.87 -2.86
CA ASN A 227 8.81 8.62 -3.04
C ASN A 227 8.44 9.44 -1.79
N GLN A 228 8.85 8.99 -0.59
CA GLN A 228 8.65 9.74 0.64
C GLN A 228 9.73 10.79 0.87
N GLU A 229 11.00 10.49 0.62
CA GLU A 229 12.12 11.42 0.84
C GLU A 229 12.17 12.55 -0.20
N LYS A 230 11.64 12.32 -1.39
CA LYS A 230 11.58 13.31 -2.48
C LYS A 230 10.18 13.87 -2.64
N PRO A 231 9.88 15.04 -2.07
CA PRO A 231 8.51 15.57 -2.01
C PRO A 231 7.79 15.67 -3.36
N ARG A 232 8.54 15.98 -4.42
CA ARG A 232 7.99 16.12 -5.77
C ARG A 232 8.06 14.85 -6.63
N CYS A 233 8.57 13.75 -6.06
CA CYS A 233 8.54 12.46 -6.74
C CYS A 233 7.09 11.99 -6.85
N LYS A 234 6.62 11.77 -8.06
CA LYS A 234 5.34 11.11 -8.35
C LYS A 234 5.61 9.92 -9.26
N MET A 235 4.68 9.02 -9.34
CA MET A 235 4.70 7.93 -10.30
C MET A 235 4.07 8.38 -11.62
N ALA A 236 4.52 7.82 -12.74
CA ALA A 236 3.91 8.08 -14.05
C ALA A 236 2.46 7.58 -14.09
N PHE A 237 2.15 6.57 -13.29
CA PHE A 237 0.82 5.98 -13.13
C PHE A 237 -0.15 6.85 -12.30
N ASP A 238 0.32 7.92 -11.67
CA ASP A 238 -0.53 8.79 -10.86
C ASP A 238 -1.56 9.52 -11.75
N VAL A 239 -2.83 9.20 -11.55
CA VAL A 239 -3.95 9.68 -12.37
C VAL A 239 -4.20 11.17 -12.21
N LEU A 240 -3.97 11.72 -11.02
CA LEU A 240 -4.11 13.14 -10.77
C LEU A 240 -2.77 13.86 -10.95
N GLY A 241 -2.84 15.10 -11.45
CA GLY A 241 -1.64 15.87 -11.74
C GLY A 241 -0.75 16.12 -10.52
N ARG A 242 0.53 16.43 -10.78
CA ARG A 242 1.61 16.62 -9.80
C ARG A 242 1.21 17.48 -8.59
N GLU A 243 0.49 18.57 -8.82
CA GLU A 243 0.08 19.48 -7.73
C GLU A 243 -0.82 18.78 -6.73
N LYS A 244 -1.81 18.00 -7.19
CA LYS A 244 -2.71 17.27 -6.30
C LYS A 244 -1.98 16.19 -5.52
N CYS A 245 -1.12 15.40 -6.17
CA CYS A 245 -0.30 14.40 -5.49
C CYS A 245 0.61 15.05 -4.45
N TRP A 246 1.23 16.16 -4.80
CA TRP A 246 2.05 16.93 -3.87
C TRP A 246 1.29 17.43 -2.65
N MET A 247 0.11 18.02 -2.84
CA MET A 247 -0.70 18.54 -1.73
C MET A 247 -1.10 17.45 -0.75
N THR A 248 -1.48 16.26 -1.24
CA THR A 248 -1.84 15.11 -0.40
C THR A 248 -0.64 14.62 0.41
N LYS A 249 0.52 14.45 -0.23
CA LYS A 249 1.78 14.08 0.46
C LYS A 249 2.18 15.14 1.48
N LYS A 250 2.09 16.43 1.12
CA LYS A 250 2.45 17.54 2.01
C LYS A 250 1.66 17.47 3.31
N GLU A 251 0.34 17.33 3.22
CA GLU A 251 -0.52 17.31 4.40
C GLU A 251 -0.19 16.13 5.33
N LEU A 252 -0.15 14.90 4.80
CA LEU A 252 -0.05 13.71 5.63
C LEU A 252 1.39 13.34 6.00
N LEU A 253 2.31 13.37 5.03
CA LEU A 253 3.70 12.96 5.29
C LEU A 253 4.53 14.08 5.91
N TYR A 254 4.45 15.29 5.36
CA TYR A 254 5.39 16.35 5.76
C TYR A 254 4.86 17.22 6.88
N ASP A 255 3.59 17.62 6.83
CA ASP A 255 3.00 18.46 7.88
C ASP A 255 2.49 17.65 9.09
N LYS A 256 2.13 16.37 8.94
CA LYS A 256 1.66 15.54 10.06
C LYS A 256 2.69 14.49 10.49
N ALA A 257 3.02 13.53 9.63
CA ALA A 257 3.86 12.41 10.05
C ALA A 257 5.28 12.84 10.42
N SER A 258 5.94 13.66 9.59
CA SER A 258 7.31 14.14 9.84
C SER A 258 7.40 15.03 11.10
N GLU A 259 6.43 15.92 11.32
CA GLU A 259 6.47 16.85 12.47
C GLU A 259 6.10 16.18 13.80
N ASN A 260 5.30 15.11 13.75
CA ASN A 260 4.86 14.38 14.96
C ASN A 260 5.57 13.05 15.17
N GLY A 261 6.58 12.74 14.36
CA GLY A 261 7.37 11.51 14.50
C GLY A 261 6.54 10.23 14.30
N TRP A 262 5.54 10.28 13.41
CA TRP A 262 4.73 9.10 13.12
C TRP A 262 5.56 8.05 12.41
N PHE A 263 5.22 6.80 12.65
CA PHE A 263 5.70 5.69 11.84
C PHE A 263 5.07 5.78 10.45
N THR A 264 5.83 5.41 9.41
CA THR A 264 5.31 5.26 8.04
C THR A 264 5.50 3.83 7.60
N TYR A 265 4.48 3.27 6.97
CA TYR A 265 4.48 1.92 6.43
C TYR A 265 4.69 1.94 4.93
N PHE A 266 5.50 1.03 4.41
CA PHE A 266 5.87 0.91 3.00
C PHE A 266 5.35 -0.40 2.44
N TYR A 267 4.40 -0.30 1.51
CA TYR A 267 3.86 -1.48 0.84
C TYR A 267 4.86 -2.07 -0.16
N HIS A 268 5.47 -1.23 -0.99
CA HIS A 268 6.33 -1.65 -2.09
C HIS A 268 7.84 -1.65 -1.80
N GLU A 269 8.29 -1.17 -0.64
CA GLU A 269 9.71 -1.15 -0.32
C GLU A 269 10.25 -2.53 0.03
N THR A 270 11.34 -2.94 -0.65
CA THR A 270 11.99 -4.24 -0.45
C THR A 270 13.00 -4.27 0.69
N SER A 271 13.49 -3.12 1.12
CA SER A 271 14.55 -3.01 2.13
C SER A 271 14.03 -3.15 3.56
N PHE A 272 12.82 -2.61 3.82
CA PHE A 272 12.12 -2.67 5.10
C PHE A 272 10.68 -2.18 4.95
N SER A 273 9.81 -2.52 5.88
CA SER A 273 8.38 -2.14 5.77
C SER A 273 7.98 -0.97 6.67
N ILE A 274 8.81 -0.55 7.65
CA ILE A 274 8.45 0.50 8.59
C ILE A 274 9.62 1.46 8.81
N GLY A 275 9.34 2.75 8.72
CA GLY A 275 10.28 3.84 8.98
C GLY A 275 9.66 5.00 9.72
N ILE A 276 10.45 6.01 9.98
CA ILE A 276 10.03 7.34 10.45
C ILE A 276 10.62 8.36 9.50
N ILE A 277 9.78 9.21 8.93
CA ILE A 277 10.24 10.31 8.10
C ILE A 277 10.65 11.50 8.97
N ASN A 278 11.85 12.01 8.77
CA ASN A 278 12.41 13.12 9.52
C ASN A 278 12.69 14.29 8.59
N LYS A 279 12.31 15.48 9.03
CA LYS A 279 12.68 16.74 8.40
C LYS A 279 14.08 17.12 8.89
N ILE A 280 14.99 17.33 7.96
CA ILE A 280 16.37 17.75 8.26
C ILE A 280 16.74 19.01 7.49
N THR A 281 17.72 19.74 7.98
CA THR A 281 18.32 20.86 7.24
C THR A 281 19.70 20.42 6.78
N ASN A 282 19.95 20.44 5.47
CA ASN A 282 21.25 20.05 4.91
C ASN A 282 22.30 21.15 5.11
N ALA A 283 23.54 20.87 4.73
CA ALA A 283 24.67 21.81 4.88
C ALA A 283 24.50 23.13 4.11
N LYS A 284 23.55 23.18 3.14
CA LYS A 284 23.22 24.39 2.38
C LYS A 284 22.06 25.19 3.00
N GLY A 285 21.51 24.74 4.12
CA GLY A 285 20.33 25.35 4.74
C GLY A 285 18.99 24.95 4.10
N GLU A 286 18.98 23.98 3.18
CA GLU A 286 17.78 23.51 2.51
C GLU A 286 17.09 22.41 3.32
N ILE A 287 15.75 22.39 3.30
CA ILE A 287 14.96 21.33 3.95
C ILE A 287 14.97 20.08 3.07
N GLU A 288 15.36 18.99 3.69
CA GLU A 288 15.27 17.63 3.13
C GLU A 288 14.47 16.73 4.05
N TYR A 289 13.96 15.63 3.50
CA TYR A 289 13.30 14.59 4.26
C TYR A 289 14.08 13.29 4.15
N LYS A 290 14.26 12.62 5.28
CA LYS A 290 14.97 11.34 5.38
C LYS A 290 14.18 10.32 6.16
N VAL A 291 14.04 9.15 5.59
CA VAL A 291 13.40 8.01 6.25
C VAL A 291 14.46 7.25 7.03
N ARG A 292 14.20 7.04 8.29
CA ARG A 292 14.98 6.15 9.16
C ARG A 292 14.21 4.87 9.36
N LYS A 293 14.81 3.73 9.02
CA LYS A 293 14.29 2.40 9.27
C LYS A 293 13.99 2.21 10.76
N VAL A 294 12.93 1.49 11.05
CA VAL A 294 12.56 1.08 12.41
C VAL A 294 12.62 -0.44 12.50
N GLU A 295 13.56 -0.95 13.30
CA GLU A 295 13.72 -2.38 13.54
C GLU A 295 12.84 -2.89 14.69
N ASN A 296 12.53 -2.03 15.65
CA ASN A 296 11.71 -2.37 16.81
C ASN A 296 10.79 -1.21 17.19
N ILE A 297 9.48 -1.45 17.07
CA ILE A 297 8.44 -0.45 17.38
C ILE A 297 8.17 -0.32 18.88
N GLN A 298 8.78 -1.16 19.71
CA GLN A 298 8.53 -1.17 21.16
C GLN A 298 9.21 -0.04 21.94
N ARG A 299 10.01 0.80 21.28
CA ARG A 299 10.68 1.95 21.91
C ARG A 299 9.96 3.26 21.67
#